data_8f933bed9262b476160dea99e8690e5b
#
_entry.id   8f933bed9262b476160dea99e8690e5b
#
_cell.length_a   1.000
_cell.length_b   1.000
_cell.length_c   1.000
_cell.angle_alpha   90.00
_cell.angle_beta   90.00
_cell.angle_gamma   90.00
#
_symmetry.space_group_name_H-M   'P 1'
#
loop_
_entity.id
_entity.type
_entity.pdbx_description
1 polymer ?
#
loop_
_entity_poly.entity_id
_entity_poly.type
_entity_poly.pdbx_seq_one_letter_code
_entity_poly.pdbx_strand_id
1 'polypeptide(L)'
;MKMDYMAEELDGHSEGVGQHRLNSDLDSCDKIYIPQLRDDHKPKSGQGIESLDDAHEFYNNYAKKAGFSVRINSSRKNKETNEILRKEYVCSKEGVPAKGVGEKKRRRGITREGCKAKLAVVKSKLGTYVVSLFVEGHNHPLISPKRVHLLRSHRTVSNSHKCITQLFSAANIPTHQQFSLLEMQVGGIENIGCLEKDIYNNERNLRNGLKGHDVDMLYEHFQLEHEKNPSFTFKIEANEEDRITHCFWVDTKSRKVYTFFGDVVVFDSTYNTNRYGMIFAPFVGVNNHGQKTVFACAFLSDETTNSLLWLFEQFKKAMPGGSPKMIITDQDPAMTKAIVQAFPNIIAYVPPLRGVFSRL
;
A
#
# COMPACT_ATOMS: atom_id res chain seq x y z
N MET A 1 -7.48 -40.61 -13.14
CA MET A 1 -7.39 -40.36 -14.58
C MET A 1 -6.39 -39.22 -14.73
N LYS A 2 -5.11 -39.56 -14.94
CA LYS A 2 -4.01 -38.63 -15.12
C LYS A 2 -4.00 -38.19 -16.57
N MET A 3 -4.00 -36.90 -16.83
CA MET A 3 -3.71 -36.37 -18.18
C MET A 3 -2.28 -35.84 -18.15
N ASP A 4 -1.42 -36.55 -18.88
CA ASP A 4 -0.09 -36.14 -19.24
C ASP A 4 -0.19 -35.05 -20.33
N TYR A 5 0.37 -33.88 -20.10
CA TYR A 5 0.60 -32.89 -21.15
C TYR A 5 2.03 -33.05 -21.69
N MET A 6 2.10 -33.49 -22.94
CA MET A 6 3.33 -33.54 -23.73
C MET A 6 3.86 -32.13 -23.96
N ALA A 7 5.17 -31.96 -23.73
CA ALA A 7 5.92 -30.80 -24.14
C ALA A 7 6.15 -30.88 -25.67
N GLU A 8 5.61 -29.95 -26.43
CA GLU A 8 6.04 -29.67 -27.80
C GLU A 8 7.18 -28.65 -27.79
N GLU A 9 8.36 -29.12 -28.20
CA GLU A 9 9.49 -28.28 -28.60
C GLU A 9 9.10 -27.51 -29.86
N LEU A 10 9.04 -26.18 -29.75
CA LEU A 10 9.01 -25.29 -30.92
C LEU A 10 10.40 -24.69 -31.12
N ASP A 11 11.17 -25.33 -32.00
CA ASP A 11 12.27 -24.71 -32.74
C ASP A 11 11.72 -23.53 -33.55
N GLY A 12 12.29 -22.35 -33.34
CA GLY A 12 11.84 -21.13 -34.07
C GLY A 12 12.84 -20.00 -34.00
N HIS A 13 13.84 -20.06 -34.84
CA HIS A 13 14.63 -18.95 -35.44
C HIS A 13 15.14 -17.82 -34.52
N SER A 14 16.43 -17.89 -34.27
CA SER A 14 17.30 -16.82 -33.79
C SER A 14 17.42 -15.71 -34.84
N GLU A 15 16.87 -14.53 -34.58
CA GLU A 15 17.27 -13.31 -35.26
C GLU A 15 17.92 -12.35 -34.28
N GLY A 16 19.21 -12.06 -34.55
CA GLY A 16 19.85 -10.78 -34.23
C GLY A 16 20.24 -10.51 -32.79
N VAL A 17 20.99 -11.39 -32.13
CA VAL A 17 21.77 -11.00 -30.97
C VAL A 17 22.98 -10.20 -31.46
N GLY A 18 22.98 -8.88 -31.28
CA GLY A 18 24.10 -8.02 -31.58
C GLY A 18 25.39 -8.52 -30.94
N GLN A 19 26.39 -8.78 -31.79
CA GLN A 19 27.72 -9.26 -31.38
C GLN A 19 28.37 -8.27 -30.42
N HIS A 20 28.64 -8.72 -29.21
CA HIS A 20 29.51 -8.02 -28.27
C HIS A 20 30.93 -7.98 -28.82
N ARG A 21 31.47 -6.81 -29.17
CA ARG A 21 32.89 -6.64 -29.42
C ARG A 21 33.64 -6.83 -28.11
N LEU A 22 34.35 -7.95 -28.01
CA LEU A 22 35.33 -8.22 -26.96
C LEU A 22 36.61 -7.48 -27.35
N ASN A 23 37.01 -6.46 -26.61
CA ASN A 23 38.40 -6.00 -26.61
C ASN A 23 39.18 -6.95 -25.69
N SER A 24 39.94 -7.83 -26.33
CA SER A 24 40.88 -8.73 -25.66
C SER A 24 42.21 -7.99 -25.52
N ASP A 25 42.53 -7.55 -24.29
CA ASP A 25 43.93 -7.48 -23.88
C ASP A 25 44.02 -7.33 -22.34
N LEU A 26 44.79 -8.24 -21.77
CA LEU A 26 45.43 -8.30 -20.45
C LEU A 26 44.65 -8.86 -19.26
N ASP A 27 45.15 -9.99 -18.86
CA ASP A 27 45.10 -10.75 -17.61
C ASP A 27 44.35 -10.13 -16.39
N SER A 28 43.40 -10.85 -15.98
CA SER A 28 42.37 -10.82 -14.97
C SER A 28 41.02 -10.34 -15.50
N CYS A 29 40.11 -11.29 -15.63
CA CYS A 29 38.88 -11.30 -16.39
C CYS A 29 37.82 -10.28 -15.93
N ASP A 30 38.02 -8.99 -16.10
CA ASP A 30 36.97 -7.96 -15.94
C ASP A 30 36.28 -7.70 -17.29
N LYS A 31 35.25 -8.47 -17.61
CA LYS A 31 34.43 -8.24 -18.79
C LYS A 31 33.75 -6.88 -18.68
N ILE A 32 34.06 -5.97 -19.63
CA ILE A 32 33.43 -4.66 -19.74
C ILE A 32 32.29 -4.73 -20.75
N TYR A 33 31.10 -4.35 -20.32
CA TYR A 33 29.91 -4.25 -21.16
C TYR A 33 29.66 -2.78 -21.53
N ILE A 34 29.71 -2.48 -22.83
CA ILE A 34 29.50 -1.11 -23.35
C ILE A 34 28.13 -1.08 -24.04
N PRO A 35 27.22 -0.14 -23.69
CA PRO A 35 25.95 0.01 -24.36
C PRO A 35 26.08 0.26 -25.86
N GLN A 36 25.34 -0.49 -26.67
CA GLN A 36 25.33 -0.35 -28.12
C GLN A 36 24.29 0.68 -28.57
N LEU A 37 24.56 1.96 -28.34
CA LEU A 37 23.67 3.08 -28.71
C LEU A 37 24.36 4.00 -29.70
N ARG A 38 23.57 4.75 -30.50
CA ARG A 38 24.07 5.79 -31.37
C ARG A 38 24.68 6.94 -30.54
N ASP A 39 25.70 7.61 -31.08
CA ASP A 39 26.44 8.66 -30.37
C ASP A 39 25.60 9.91 -30.06
N ASP A 40 24.51 10.13 -30.78
CA ASP A 40 23.52 11.18 -30.49
C ASP A 40 22.70 10.96 -29.21
N HIS A 41 22.63 9.71 -28.76
CA HIS A 41 21.93 9.34 -27.54
C HIS A 41 22.85 9.20 -26.31
N LYS A 42 24.17 9.36 -26.50
CA LYS A 42 25.13 9.24 -25.39
C LYS A 42 25.43 10.60 -24.77
N PRO A 43 25.59 10.67 -23.44
CA PRO A 43 26.09 11.87 -22.78
C PRO A 43 27.49 12.26 -23.30
N LYS A 44 27.70 13.55 -23.60
CA LYS A 44 29.00 14.07 -24.05
C LYS A 44 29.60 14.98 -22.98
N SER A 45 30.90 14.87 -22.76
CA SER A 45 31.61 15.82 -21.88
C SER A 45 31.49 17.26 -22.43
N GLY A 46 31.19 18.21 -21.56
CA GLY A 46 30.92 19.59 -21.94
C GLY A 46 29.49 19.89 -22.37
N GLN A 47 28.60 18.89 -22.44
CA GLN A 47 27.19 19.09 -22.78
C GLN A 47 26.49 19.91 -21.70
N GLY A 48 25.80 21.01 -22.10
CA GLY A 48 25.00 21.86 -21.24
C GLY A 48 23.64 21.21 -20.92
N ILE A 49 23.16 21.38 -19.69
CA ILE A 49 21.88 20.91 -19.20
C ILE A 49 21.27 21.99 -18.32
N GLU A 50 19.99 22.27 -18.44
CA GLU A 50 19.38 23.44 -17.79
C GLU A 50 19.25 23.23 -16.27
N SER A 51 18.78 22.07 -15.82
CA SER A 51 18.55 21.76 -14.41
C SER A 51 19.13 20.41 -13.99
N LEU A 52 19.15 20.14 -12.67
CA LEU A 52 19.54 18.84 -12.12
C LEU A 52 18.48 17.75 -12.39
N ASP A 53 17.24 18.15 -12.52
CA ASP A 53 16.15 17.22 -12.83
C ASP A 53 16.25 16.79 -14.30
N ASP A 54 16.55 17.72 -15.20
CA ASP A 54 16.84 17.41 -16.61
C ASP A 54 18.08 16.52 -16.75
N ALA A 55 19.11 16.76 -15.95
CA ALA A 55 20.30 15.91 -15.94
C ALA A 55 19.98 14.47 -15.48
N HIS A 56 19.13 14.33 -14.47
CA HIS A 56 18.66 13.03 -14.01
C HIS A 56 17.81 12.34 -15.08
N GLU A 57 16.86 13.03 -15.66
CA GLU A 57 15.98 12.50 -16.69
C GLU A 57 16.77 12.09 -17.93
N PHE A 58 17.68 12.95 -18.41
CA PHE A 58 18.56 12.67 -19.53
C PHE A 58 19.37 11.38 -19.31
N TYR A 59 20.05 11.26 -18.15
CA TYR A 59 20.84 10.06 -17.85
C TYR A 59 19.98 8.83 -17.61
N ASN A 60 18.80 8.99 -17.04
CA ASN A 60 17.85 7.90 -16.84
C ASN A 60 17.26 7.40 -18.18
N ASN A 61 17.01 8.30 -19.12
CA ASN A 61 16.58 7.96 -20.49
C ASN A 61 17.69 7.22 -21.26
N TYR A 62 18.94 7.69 -21.14
CA TYR A 62 20.09 6.95 -21.66
C TYR A 62 20.17 5.56 -21.05
N ALA A 63 20.08 5.43 -19.72
CA ALA A 63 20.14 4.16 -19.01
C ALA A 63 19.02 3.20 -19.38
N LYS A 64 17.81 3.72 -19.64
CA LYS A 64 16.67 2.95 -20.12
C LYS A 64 16.96 2.31 -21.47
N LYS A 65 17.52 3.08 -22.43
CA LYS A 65 17.92 2.57 -23.74
C LYS A 65 19.10 1.59 -23.64
N ALA A 66 20.04 1.86 -22.71
CA ALA A 66 21.23 1.05 -22.47
C ALA A 66 20.97 -0.23 -21.66
N GLY A 67 19.86 -0.34 -20.93
CA GLY A 67 19.49 -1.53 -20.17
C GLY A 67 20.09 -1.60 -18.77
N PHE A 68 20.25 -0.46 -18.06
CA PHE A 68 20.67 -0.45 -16.65
C PHE A 68 19.85 0.54 -15.82
N SER A 69 19.92 0.44 -14.49
CA SER A 69 19.18 1.31 -13.55
C SER A 69 20.11 2.36 -12.95
N VAL A 70 19.62 3.58 -12.82
CA VAL A 70 20.33 4.73 -12.25
C VAL A 70 19.97 4.95 -10.79
N ARG A 71 20.89 5.48 -10.00
CA ARG A 71 20.65 6.09 -8.70
C ARG A 71 21.48 7.35 -8.50
N ILE A 72 20.97 8.23 -7.66
CA ILE A 72 21.73 9.39 -7.18
C ILE A 72 22.76 8.88 -6.16
N ASN A 73 24.01 9.28 -6.29
CA ASN A 73 25.10 8.88 -5.41
C ASN A 73 25.45 9.99 -4.43
N SER A 74 26.06 11.06 -4.90
CA SER A 74 26.56 12.15 -4.08
C SER A 74 26.16 13.51 -4.65
N SER A 75 26.09 14.49 -3.74
CA SER A 75 25.90 15.90 -4.09
C SER A 75 26.88 16.73 -3.28
N ARG A 76 27.66 17.59 -3.96
CA ARG A 76 28.49 18.60 -3.31
C ARG A 76 27.76 19.93 -3.35
N LYS A 77 27.56 20.54 -2.18
CA LYS A 77 26.87 21.82 -2.02
C LYS A 77 27.86 22.94 -1.69
N ASN A 78 27.50 24.15 -2.04
CA ASN A 78 28.13 25.35 -1.51
C ASN A 78 27.74 25.46 -0.02
N LYS A 79 28.72 25.80 0.84
CA LYS A 79 28.48 25.91 2.29
C LYS A 79 27.62 27.13 2.67
N GLU A 80 27.70 28.20 1.88
CA GLU A 80 27.02 29.47 2.16
C GLU A 80 25.61 29.51 1.55
N THR A 81 25.49 29.13 0.28
CA THR A 81 24.21 29.24 -0.46
C THR A 81 23.38 27.96 -0.44
N ASN A 82 23.92 26.86 0.09
CA ASN A 82 23.31 25.51 0.06
C ASN A 82 23.00 24.97 -1.36
N GLU A 83 23.45 25.68 -2.40
CA GLU A 83 23.29 25.27 -3.79
C GLU A 83 24.13 24.06 -4.13
N ILE A 84 23.60 23.17 -4.99
CA ILE A 84 24.31 21.98 -5.45
C ILE A 84 25.30 22.39 -6.55
N LEU A 85 26.60 22.32 -6.27
CA LEU A 85 27.66 22.61 -7.22
C LEU A 85 28.03 21.42 -8.11
N ARG A 86 27.90 20.20 -7.59
CA ARG A 86 28.19 18.96 -8.32
C ARG A 86 27.22 17.88 -7.88
N LYS A 87 26.73 17.10 -8.84
CA LYS A 87 25.87 15.92 -8.60
C LYS A 87 26.35 14.73 -9.43
N GLU A 88 26.31 13.55 -8.79
CA GLU A 88 26.71 12.30 -9.45
C GLU A 88 25.53 11.33 -9.52
N TYR A 89 25.30 10.82 -10.72
CA TYR A 89 24.35 9.76 -11.02
C TYR A 89 25.15 8.52 -11.42
N VAL A 90 24.86 7.39 -10.80
CA VAL A 90 25.64 6.15 -10.96
C VAL A 90 24.75 4.98 -11.34
N CYS A 91 25.35 3.94 -11.89
CA CYS A 91 24.67 2.67 -12.06
C CYS A 91 24.21 2.14 -10.68
N SER A 92 23.02 1.55 -10.60
CA SER A 92 22.50 0.97 -9.35
C SER A 92 23.39 -0.10 -8.73
N LYS A 93 24.25 -0.75 -9.53
CA LYS A 93 25.22 -1.75 -9.10
C LYS A 93 26.58 -1.17 -8.68
N GLU A 94 26.72 0.16 -8.63
CA GLU A 94 27.92 0.84 -8.14
C GLU A 94 28.11 0.61 -6.65
N GLY A 95 29.40 0.55 -6.23
CA GLY A 95 29.81 0.38 -4.84
C GLY A 95 29.85 -1.08 -4.39
N VAL A 96 30.37 -1.28 -3.20
CA VAL A 96 30.45 -2.59 -2.55
C VAL A 96 29.34 -2.75 -1.51
N PRO A 97 28.87 -3.99 -1.26
CA PRO A 97 27.91 -4.23 -0.19
C PRO A 97 28.51 -3.81 1.16
N ALA A 98 27.74 -3.12 1.99
CA ALA A 98 28.17 -2.84 3.36
C ALA A 98 28.36 -4.16 4.11
N LYS A 99 29.53 -4.32 4.76
CA LYS A 99 29.77 -5.44 5.66
C LYS A 99 28.76 -5.34 6.81
N GLY A 100 27.81 -6.29 6.86
CA GLY A 100 26.79 -6.30 7.90
C GLY A 100 27.41 -6.62 9.25
N VAL A 101 27.20 -5.75 10.23
CA VAL A 101 27.49 -6.04 11.64
C VAL A 101 26.29 -6.81 12.18
N GLY A 102 26.52 -8.09 12.58
CA GLY A 102 25.52 -8.96 13.21
C GLY A 102 24.91 -10.02 12.29
N GLU A 103 24.43 -11.11 12.88
CA GLU A 103 23.74 -12.22 12.21
C GLU A 103 22.34 -11.78 11.73
N LYS A 104 22.18 -11.52 10.43
CA LYS A 104 20.88 -11.31 9.83
C LYS A 104 20.31 -12.64 9.33
N LYS A 105 19.19 -13.08 9.89
CA LYS A 105 18.49 -14.33 9.52
C LYS A 105 18.02 -14.38 8.04
N ARG A 106 17.88 -13.24 7.33
CA ARG A 106 17.54 -13.15 5.90
C ARG A 106 18.38 -12.08 5.22
N ARG A 107 19.26 -12.46 4.29
CA ARG A 107 20.02 -11.53 3.44
C ARG A 107 19.24 -11.31 2.14
N ARG A 108 18.99 -10.05 1.78
CA ARG A 108 18.61 -9.71 0.41
C ARG A 108 19.78 -10.00 -0.50
N GLY A 109 19.53 -10.45 -1.74
CA GLY A 109 20.58 -10.66 -2.74
C GLY A 109 21.50 -9.45 -2.89
N ILE A 110 22.77 -9.71 -3.13
CA ILE A 110 23.80 -8.67 -3.34
C ILE A 110 23.44 -7.96 -4.66
N THR A 111 23.15 -6.67 -4.57
CA THR A 111 22.80 -5.86 -5.76
C THR A 111 23.94 -4.96 -6.22
N ARG A 112 24.99 -4.77 -5.40
CA ARG A 112 26.15 -3.93 -5.69
C ARG A 112 27.33 -4.80 -6.12
N GLU A 113 27.89 -4.51 -7.27
CA GLU A 113 28.95 -5.29 -7.94
C GLU A 113 30.17 -4.42 -8.27
N GLY A 114 30.28 -3.22 -7.69
CA GLY A 114 31.41 -2.32 -7.92
C GLY A 114 31.41 -1.65 -9.31
N CYS A 115 30.26 -1.53 -9.96
CA CYS A 115 30.16 -0.91 -11.27
C CYS A 115 30.60 0.55 -11.23
N LYS A 116 31.46 0.94 -12.22
CA LYS A 116 32.04 2.30 -12.29
C LYS A 116 31.26 3.24 -13.22
N ALA A 117 30.22 2.76 -13.92
CA ALA A 117 29.43 3.55 -14.84
C ALA A 117 28.72 4.71 -14.13
N LYS A 118 28.94 5.94 -14.59
CA LYS A 118 28.41 7.15 -13.95
C LYS A 118 28.39 8.36 -14.87
N LEU A 119 27.51 9.30 -14.52
CA LEU A 119 27.48 10.66 -15.03
C LEU A 119 27.68 11.65 -13.87
N ALA A 120 28.56 12.63 -14.04
CA ALA A 120 28.70 13.74 -13.11
C ALA A 120 28.45 15.06 -13.83
N VAL A 121 27.65 15.92 -13.19
CA VAL A 121 27.38 17.28 -13.68
C VAL A 121 27.86 18.30 -12.67
N VAL A 122 28.35 19.45 -13.15
CA VAL A 122 28.88 20.57 -12.36
C VAL A 122 28.15 21.84 -12.75
N LYS A 123 27.85 22.71 -11.78
CA LYS A 123 27.22 24.01 -12.02
C LYS A 123 28.17 24.92 -12.77
N SER A 124 27.71 25.46 -13.89
CA SER A 124 28.43 26.46 -14.71
C SER A 124 28.32 27.86 -14.09
N LYS A 125 29.18 28.78 -14.50
CA LYS A 125 29.10 30.21 -14.12
C LYS A 125 27.80 30.87 -14.61
N LEU A 126 27.17 30.31 -15.65
CA LEU A 126 25.91 30.80 -16.22
C LEU A 126 24.65 30.28 -15.48
N GLY A 127 24.83 29.52 -14.37
CA GLY A 127 23.71 28.96 -13.60
C GLY A 127 23.19 27.63 -14.11
N THR A 128 23.53 27.21 -15.31
CA THR A 128 23.21 25.88 -15.88
C THR A 128 24.18 24.82 -15.42
N TYR A 129 23.93 23.55 -15.74
CA TYR A 129 24.82 22.44 -15.41
C TYR A 129 25.51 21.92 -16.67
N VAL A 130 26.74 21.43 -16.49
CA VAL A 130 27.56 20.88 -17.60
C VAL A 130 28.03 19.49 -17.23
N VAL A 131 27.99 18.55 -18.15
CA VAL A 131 28.55 17.20 -17.99
C VAL A 131 30.04 17.27 -17.80
N SER A 132 30.54 16.99 -16.61
CA SER A 132 31.97 17.02 -16.27
C SER A 132 32.65 15.66 -16.41
N LEU A 133 31.89 14.58 -16.27
CA LEU A 133 32.41 13.21 -16.38
C LEU A 133 31.31 12.27 -16.83
N PHE A 134 31.64 11.43 -17.82
CA PHE A 134 30.82 10.31 -18.24
C PHE A 134 31.66 9.06 -18.35
N VAL A 135 31.28 7.98 -17.65
CA VAL A 135 31.90 6.66 -17.71
C VAL A 135 30.85 5.68 -18.20
N GLU A 136 31.07 5.14 -19.41
CA GLU A 136 30.10 4.32 -20.11
C GLU A 136 30.16 2.84 -19.73
N GLY A 137 31.37 2.33 -19.45
CA GLY A 137 31.62 0.90 -19.27
C GLY A 137 31.03 0.32 -17.98
N HIS A 138 30.39 -0.83 -18.10
CA HIS A 138 29.83 -1.62 -16.99
C HIS A 138 30.60 -2.93 -16.79
N ASN A 139 30.71 -3.41 -15.56
CA ASN A 139 31.29 -4.71 -15.22
C ASN A 139 30.26 -5.84 -15.07
N HIS A 140 29.04 -5.61 -15.54
CA HIS A 140 27.93 -6.55 -15.47
C HIS A 140 27.09 -6.51 -16.76
N PRO A 141 26.38 -7.60 -17.10
CA PRO A 141 25.55 -7.61 -18.30
C PRO A 141 24.40 -6.59 -18.20
N LEU A 142 24.06 -5.99 -19.35
CA LEU A 142 22.96 -5.07 -19.54
C LEU A 142 21.67 -5.85 -19.82
N ILE A 143 20.53 -5.29 -19.39
CA ILE A 143 19.23 -5.93 -19.56
C ILE A 143 18.66 -5.61 -20.94
N SER A 144 18.04 -6.60 -21.59
CA SER A 144 17.39 -6.41 -22.88
C SER A 144 16.25 -5.37 -22.81
N PRO A 145 15.94 -4.66 -23.90
CA PRO A 145 14.87 -3.64 -23.93
C PRO A 145 13.53 -4.14 -23.43
N LYS A 146 13.15 -5.39 -23.70
CA LYS A 146 11.91 -6.01 -23.25
C LYS A 146 11.80 -6.13 -21.71
N ARG A 147 12.93 -6.12 -20.97
CA ARG A 147 12.97 -6.30 -19.51
C ARG A 147 13.35 -5.03 -18.73
N VAL A 148 13.51 -3.89 -19.42
CA VAL A 148 13.91 -2.61 -18.79
C VAL A 148 12.85 -2.15 -17.77
N HIS A 149 11.57 -2.47 -17.98
CA HIS A 149 10.49 -2.18 -17.03
C HIS A 149 10.67 -2.84 -15.66
N LEU A 150 11.53 -3.88 -15.55
CA LEU A 150 11.87 -4.51 -14.26
C LEU A 150 12.87 -3.69 -13.44
N LEU A 151 13.56 -2.74 -14.07
CA LEU A 151 14.58 -1.93 -13.41
C LEU A 151 13.96 -0.80 -12.58
N ARG A 152 14.47 -0.62 -11.36
CA ARG A 152 13.87 0.27 -10.36
C ARG A 152 13.74 1.73 -10.83
N SER A 153 14.75 2.28 -11.52
CA SER A 153 14.74 3.67 -11.98
C SER A 153 13.78 3.92 -13.16
N HIS A 154 13.30 2.87 -13.81
CA HIS A 154 12.42 2.94 -14.96
C HIS A 154 10.98 2.52 -14.65
N ARG A 155 10.69 2.25 -13.37
CA ARG A 155 9.36 1.88 -12.90
C ARG A 155 8.67 3.07 -12.26
N THR A 156 7.52 3.42 -12.78
CA THR A 156 6.65 4.46 -12.22
C THR A 156 5.19 4.04 -12.37
N VAL A 157 4.41 4.24 -11.33
CA VAL A 157 2.94 4.16 -11.45
C VAL A 157 2.47 5.47 -12.05
N SER A 158 1.96 5.44 -13.27
CA SER A 158 1.44 6.63 -13.95
C SER A 158 0.28 7.26 -13.18
N ASN A 159 0.00 8.54 -13.39
CA ASN A 159 -1.14 9.20 -12.74
C ASN A 159 -2.47 8.56 -13.17
N SER A 160 -2.59 8.12 -14.42
CA SER A 160 -3.76 7.38 -14.90
C SER A 160 -3.95 6.08 -14.14
N HIS A 161 -2.87 5.30 -13.94
CA HIS A 161 -2.94 4.06 -13.16
C HIS A 161 -3.27 4.33 -11.69
N LYS A 162 -2.76 5.42 -11.09
CA LYS A 162 -3.12 5.81 -9.72
C LYS A 162 -4.61 6.11 -9.58
N CYS A 163 -5.19 6.88 -10.51
CA CYS A 163 -6.63 7.19 -10.50
C CYS A 163 -7.47 5.92 -10.64
N ILE A 164 -7.12 5.04 -11.59
CA ILE A 164 -7.86 3.79 -11.83
C ILE A 164 -7.76 2.86 -10.62
N THR A 165 -6.56 2.69 -10.03
CA THR A 165 -6.39 1.85 -8.83
C THR A 165 -7.14 2.39 -7.62
N GLN A 166 -7.28 3.73 -7.48
CA GLN A 166 -8.13 4.32 -6.45
C GLN A 166 -9.60 3.98 -6.63
N LEU A 167 -10.12 4.04 -7.87
CA LEU A 167 -11.49 3.62 -8.18
C LEU A 167 -11.71 2.13 -7.89
N PHE A 168 -10.75 1.28 -8.26
CA PHE A 168 -10.82 -0.16 -7.96
C PHE A 168 -10.79 -0.44 -6.45
N SER A 169 -9.97 0.31 -5.70
CA SER A 169 -9.91 0.19 -4.24
C SER A 169 -11.23 0.64 -3.58
N ALA A 170 -11.87 1.70 -4.09
CA ALA A 170 -13.18 2.14 -3.63
C ALA A 170 -14.28 1.11 -3.92
N ALA A 171 -14.13 0.32 -5.00
CA ALA A 171 -15.00 -0.80 -5.34
C ALA A 171 -14.62 -2.12 -4.61
N ASN A 172 -13.71 -2.08 -3.63
CA ASN A 172 -13.19 -3.24 -2.90
C ASN A 172 -12.55 -4.32 -3.76
N ILE A 173 -11.99 -3.97 -4.94
CA ILE A 173 -11.25 -4.91 -5.77
C ILE A 173 -9.85 -5.12 -5.18
N PRO A 174 -9.43 -6.36 -4.87
CA PRO A 174 -8.11 -6.66 -4.32
C PRO A 174 -6.97 -6.22 -5.23
N THR A 175 -5.85 -5.73 -4.68
CA THR A 175 -4.73 -5.13 -5.43
C THR A 175 -4.15 -6.06 -6.51
N HIS A 176 -4.06 -7.37 -6.26
CA HIS A 176 -3.60 -8.34 -7.26
C HIS A 176 -4.54 -8.40 -8.48
N GLN A 177 -5.86 -8.30 -8.28
CA GLN A 177 -6.84 -8.24 -9.38
C GLN A 177 -6.76 -6.89 -10.10
N GLN A 178 -6.53 -5.79 -9.38
CA GLN A 178 -6.31 -4.48 -10.00
C GLN A 178 -5.12 -4.50 -10.96
N PHE A 179 -4.02 -5.15 -10.57
CA PHE A 179 -2.84 -5.30 -11.44
C PHE A 179 -3.17 -6.11 -12.70
N SER A 180 -3.88 -7.22 -12.57
CA SER A 180 -4.31 -8.04 -13.71
C SER A 180 -5.24 -7.26 -14.66
N LEU A 181 -6.15 -6.44 -14.14
CA LEU A 181 -7.02 -5.58 -14.95
C LEU A 181 -6.22 -4.54 -15.74
N LEU A 182 -5.22 -3.91 -15.10
CA LEU A 182 -4.32 -2.97 -15.78
C LEU A 182 -3.50 -3.67 -16.87
N GLU A 183 -2.99 -4.89 -16.60
CA GLU A 183 -2.24 -5.68 -17.57
C GLU A 183 -3.08 -5.97 -18.82
N MET A 184 -4.33 -6.38 -18.63
CA MET A 184 -5.26 -6.59 -19.74
C MET A 184 -5.56 -5.31 -20.51
N GLN A 185 -5.72 -4.19 -19.83
CA GLN A 185 -6.02 -2.89 -20.44
C GLN A 185 -4.89 -2.39 -21.34
N VAL A 186 -3.63 -2.57 -20.95
CA VAL A 186 -2.45 -2.07 -21.69
C VAL A 186 -1.84 -3.10 -22.63
N GLY A 187 -2.38 -4.32 -22.67
CA GLY A 187 -1.94 -5.38 -23.60
C GLY A 187 -0.62 -6.03 -23.23
N GLY A 188 -0.30 -6.13 -21.92
CA GLY A 188 0.85 -6.87 -21.41
C GLY A 188 1.63 -6.16 -20.30
N ILE A 189 2.35 -6.94 -19.50
CA ILE A 189 3.08 -6.48 -18.32
C ILE A 189 4.18 -5.46 -18.66
N GLU A 190 4.80 -5.57 -19.83
CA GLU A 190 5.84 -4.66 -20.32
C GLU A 190 5.33 -3.24 -20.56
N ASN A 191 4.02 -3.09 -20.80
CA ASN A 191 3.37 -1.81 -21.11
C ASN A 191 2.84 -1.10 -19.86
N ILE A 192 2.71 -1.79 -18.72
CA ILE A 192 2.25 -1.17 -17.46
C ILE A 192 3.25 -0.13 -16.95
N GLY A 193 4.55 -0.36 -17.13
CA GLY A 193 5.63 0.52 -16.66
C GLY A 193 5.91 0.42 -15.16
N CYS A 194 5.27 -0.48 -14.41
CA CYS A 194 5.49 -0.74 -13.00
C CYS A 194 5.27 -2.23 -12.68
N LEU A 195 5.65 -2.65 -11.49
CA LEU A 195 5.35 -3.98 -10.96
C LEU A 195 4.13 -3.92 -10.03
N GLU A 196 3.49 -5.06 -9.82
CA GLU A 196 2.40 -5.22 -8.85
C GLU A 196 2.75 -4.65 -7.47
N LYS A 197 3.99 -4.89 -7.01
CA LYS A 197 4.50 -4.34 -5.76
C LYS A 197 4.51 -2.81 -5.72
N ASP A 198 4.68 -2.13 -6.85
CA ASP A 198 4.69 -0.67 -6.90
C ASP A 198 3.27 -0.13 -6.69
N ILE A 199 2.24 -0.84 -7.15
CA ILE A 199 0.83 -0.54 -6.86
C ILE A 199 0.53 -0.74 -5.37
N TYR A 200 0.94 -1.87 -4.76
CA TYR A 200 0.82 -2.08 -3.31
C TYR A 200 1.50 -0.97 -2.50
N ASN A 201 2.70 -0.53 -2.93
CA ASN A 201 3.40 0.56 -2.27
C ASN A 201 2.65 1.89 -2.42
N ASN A 202 2.07 2.15 -3.60
CA ASN A 202 1.27 3.35 -3.85
C ASN A 202 0.03 3.38 -2.95
N GLU A 203 -0.74 2.30 -2.87
CA GLU A 203 -1.88 2.19 -1.96
C GLU A 203 -1.49 2.37 -0.49
N ARG A 204 -0.39 1.74 -0.08
CA ARG A 204 0.13 1.90 1.28
C ARG A 204 0.51 3.36 1.58
N ASN A 205 1.12 4.05 0.62
CA ASN A 205 1.49 5.46 0.78
C ASN A 205 0.25 6.36 0.87
N LEU A 206 -0.78 6.09 0.07
CA LEU A 206 -2.07 6.78 0.17
C LEU A 206 -2.70 6.59 1.55
N ARG A 207 -2.80 5.35 2.03
CA ARG A 207 -3.30 5.05 3.38
C ARG A 207 -2.45 5.70 4.48
N ASN A 208 -1.11 5.78 4.30
CA ASN A 208 -0.23 6.44 5.25
C ASN A 208 -0.40 7.97 5.24
N GLY A 209 -0.71 8.57 4.10
CA GLY A 209 -1.00 10.01 4.00
C GLY A 209 -2.30 10.42 4.70
N LEU A 210 -3.23 9.47 4.86
CA LEU A 210 -4.48 9.68 5.61
C LEU A 210 -4.32 9.51 7.12
N LYS A 211 -3.16 9.05 7.61
CA LYS A 211 -2.91 8.89 9.04
C LYS A 211 -2.97 10.23 9.77
N GLY A 212 -3.77 10.28 10.82
CA GLY A 212 -3.97 11.48 11.63
C GLY A 212 -5.20 12.30 11.23
N HIS A 213 -5.82 12.03 10.07
CA HIS A 213 -7.06 12.67 9.64
C HIS A 213 -8.27 11.72 9.66
N ASP A 214 -8.07 10.47 10.08
CA ASP A 214 -9.13 9.45 10.03
C ASP A 214 -10.33 9.80 10.94
N VAL A 215 -10.04 10.47 12.07
CA VAL A 215 -11.08 10.87 13.05
C VAL A 215 -11.95 11.96 12.44
N ASP A 216 -11.33 13.00 11.87
CA ASP A 216 -12.04 14.10 11.23
C ASP A 216 -12.87 13.60 10.04
N MET A 217 -12.27 12.75 9.21
CA MET A 217 -12.96 12.12 8.07
C MET A 217 -14.15 11.26 8.51
N LEU A 218 -14.04 10.51 9.61
CA LEU A 218 -15.11 9.68 10.13
C LEU A 218 -16.26 10.56 10.68
N TYR A 219 -15.90 11.61 11.42
CA TYR A 219 -16.86 12.56 11.96
C TYR A 219 -17.61 13.31 10.85
N GLU A 220 -16.89 13.84 9.86
CA GLU A 220 -17.49 14.49 8.69
C GLU A 220 -18.41 13.53 7.91
N HIS A 221 -17.98 12.30 7.71
CA HIS A 221 -18.80 11.28 7.05
C HIS A 221 -20.09 11.03 7.81
N PHE A 222 -20.05 10.86 9.13
CA PHE A 222 -21.25 10.64 9.94
C PHE A 222 -22.15 11.86 9.99
N GLN A 223 -21.59 13.07 10.01
CA GLN A 223 -22.38 14.30 9.90
C GLN A 223 -23.13 14.37 8.56
N LEU A 224 -22.44 14.13 7.45
CA LEU A 224 -23.04 14.11 6.12
C LEU A 224 -24.16 13.06 5.99
N GLU A 225 -23.96 11.87 6.57
CA GLU A 225 -25.02 10.84 6.59
C GLU A 225 -26.23 11.24 7.45
N HIS A 226 -25.99 11.91 8.58
CA HIS A 226 -27.06 12.45 9.42
C HIS A 226 -27.81 13.60 8.74
N GLU A 227 -27.12 14.50 8.05
CA GLU A 227 -27.73 15.58 7.27
C GLU A 227 -28.62 15.06 6.13
N LYS A 228 -28.12 14.03 5.40
CA LYS A 228 -28.92 13.36 4.35
C LYS A 228 -30.13 12.64 4.92
N ASN A 229 -30.00 12.08 6.11
CA ASN A 229 -31.05 11.33 6.77
C ASN A 229 -30.98 11.48 8.29
N PRO A 230 -31.84 12.31 8.89
CA PRO A 230 -31.88 12.55 10.34
C PRO A 230 -32.11 11.29 11.20
N SER A 231 -32.55 10.20 10.59
CA SER A 231 -32.66 8.91 11.27
C SER A 231 -31.34 8.14 11.40
N PHE A 232 -30.30 8.55 10.70
CA PHE A 232 -28.93 8.08 10.98
C PHE A 232 -28.49 8.66 12.32
N THR A 233 -28.08 7.83 13.25
CA THR A 233 -27.69 8.25 14.61
C THR A 233 -26.26 7.82 14.86
N PHE A 234 -25.46 8.72 15.42
CA PHE A 234 -24.08 8.40 15.83
C PHE A 234 -23.69 9.12 17.11
N LYS A 235 -22.73 8.60 17.82
CA LYS A 235 -22.09 9.21 18.97
C LYS A 235 -20.61 8.88 18.97
N ILE A 236 -19.77 9.90 19.12
CA ILE A 236 -18.30 9.73 19.24
C ILE A 236 -17.86 10.37 20.54
N GLU A 237 -16.97 9.69 21.26
CA GLU A 237 -16.29 10.22 22.42
C GLU A 237 -14.78 10.13 22.23
N ALA A 238 -14.07 11.17 22.66
CA ALA A 238 -12.62 11.24 22.61
C ALA A 238 -12.05 11.54 24.01
N ASN A 239 -10.80 11.18 24.21
CA ASN A 239 -10.07 11.53 25.43
C ASN A 239 -9.47 12.95 25.33
N GLU A 240 -8.74 13.37 26.38
CA GLU A 240 -8.06 14.67 26.46
C GLU A 240 -7.00 14.87 25.36
N GLU A 241 -6.56 13.79 24.68
CA GLU A 241 -5.59 13.80 23.59
C GLU A 241 -6.26 13.77 22.21
N ASP A 242 -7.56 14.06 22.11
CA ASP A 242 -8.39 13.99 20.90
C ASP A 242 -8.39 12.62 20.20
N ARG A 243 -8.13 11.53 20.96
CA ARG A 243 -8.23 10.16 20.44
C ARG A 243 -9.61 9.60 20.72
N ILE A 244 -10.24 9.03 19.71
CA ILE A 244 -11.53 8.35 19.86
C ILE A 244 -11.38 7.20 20.88
N THR A 245 -12.20 7.23 21.91
CA THR A 245 -12.34 6.14 22.89
C THR A 245 -13.56 5.29 22.61
N HIS A 246 -14.65 5.92 22.19
CA HIS A 246 -15.90 5.25 21.87
C HIS A 246 -16.52 5.85 20.61
N CYS A 247 -17.04 4.99 19.74
CA CYS A 247 -17.75 5.40 18.54
C CYS A 247 -18.93 4.45 18.33
N PHE A 248 -20.15 4.98 18.26
CA PHE A 248 -21.39 4.21 18.02
C PHE A 248 -22.10 4.81 16.80
N TRP A 249 -22.65 3.97 15.93
CA TRP A 249 -23.51 4.41 14.85
C TRP A 249 -24.57 3.39 14.48
N VAL A 250 -25.65 3.90 13.92
CA VAL A 250 -26.75 3.09 13.39
C VAL A 250 -27.38 3.81 12.19
N ASP A 251 -27.56 3.07 11.11
CA ASP A 251 -28.23 3.59 9.92
C ASP A 251 -29.75 3.45 9.99
N THR A 252 -30.43 4.18 9.12
CA THR A 252 -31.90 4.23 9.04
C THR A 252 -32.52 2.87 8.71
N LYS A 253 -31.85 2.07 7.85
CA LYS A 253 -32.36 0.74 7.47
C LYS A 253 -32.30 -0.19 8.67
N SER A 254 -31.18 -0.21 9.37
CA SER A 254 -30.96 -1.00 10.58
C SER A 254 -31.99 -0.67 11.66
N ARG A 255 -32.29 0.61 11.87
CA ARG A 255 -33.36 1.02 12.82
C ARG A 255 -34.72 0.48 12.42
N LYS A 256 -35.08 0.56 11.12
CA LYS A 256 -36.34 -0.03 10.61
C LYS A 256 -36.36 -1.55 10.79
N VAL A 257 -35.28 -2.24 10.46
CA VAL A 257 -35.19 -3.69 10.60
C VAL A 257 -35.28 -4.11 12.06
N TYR A 258 -34.68 -3.35 12.98
CA TYR A 258 -34.79 -3.60 14.42
C TYR A 258 -36.23 -3.53 14.93
N THR A 259 -37.07 -2.65 14.39
CA THR A 259 -38.50 -2.59 14.78
C THR A 259 -39.23 -3.91 14.54
N PHE A 260 -38.81 -4.71 13.57
CA PHE A 260 -39.46 -5.98 13.21
C PHE A 260 -38.78 -7.20 13.83
N PHE A 261 -37.44 -7.15 14.01
CA PHE A 261 -36.62 -8.31 14.37
C PHE A 261 -35.77 -8.10 15.62
N GLY A 262 -35.92 -6.99 16.33
CA GLY A 262 -35.12 -6.59 17.47
C GLY A 262 -35.43 -7.32 18.79
N ASP A 263 -36.35 -8.28 18.78
CA ASP A 263 -36.70 -9.05 19.99
C ASP A 263 -35.49 -9.80 20.57
N VAL A 264 -34.64 -10.34 19.72
CA VAL A 264 -33.41 -11.05 20.07
C VAL A 264 -32.23 -10.38 19.39
N VAL A 265 -31.25 -9.99 20.19
CA VAL A 265 -30.01 -9.36 19.74
C VAL A 265 -28.83 -10.26 20.12
N VAL A 266 -27.97 -10.53 19.17
CA VAL A 266 -26.67 -11.16 19.39
C VAL A 266 -25.64 -10.04 19.46
N PHE A 267 -24.89 -10.02 20.54
CA PHE A 267 -23.81 -9.06 20.76
C PHE A 267 -22.51 -9.83 20.95
N ASP A 268 -21.53 -9.56 20.09
CA ASP A 268 -20.21 -10.19 20.13
C ASP A 268 -19.15 -9.16 19.76
N SER A 269 -18.09 -9.11 20.52
CA SER A 269 -17.00 -8.18 20.32
C SER A 269 -15.81 -8.86 19.63
N THR A 270 -15.19 -8.18 18.68
CA THR A 270 -14.07 -8.70 17.91
C THR A 270 -12.83 -7.87 18.16
N TYR A 271 -11.78 -8.50 18.69
CA TYR A 271 -10.52 -7.83 19.03
C TYR A 271 -9.67 -7.41 17.84
N ASN A 272 -8.96 -6.29 17.99
CA ASN A 272 -7.87 -5.83 17.13
C ASN A 272 -8.20 -5.79 15.63
N THR A 273 -9.41 -5.40 15.28
CA THR A 273 -9.86 -5.38 13.90
C THR A 273 -9.27 -4.22 13.09
N ASN A 274 -8.73 -3.20 13.75
CA ASN A 274 -8.17 -2.03 13.11
C ASN A 274 -6.77 -1.66 13.65
N ARG A 275 -6.08 -0.74 12.97
CA ARG A 275 -4.72 -0.29 13.33
C ARG A 275 -4.63 0.48 14.64
N TYR A 276 -5.75 0.91 15.19
CA TYR A 276 -5.83 1.64 16.47
C TYR A 276 -6.04 0.72 17.66
N GLY A 277 -6.16 -0.60 17.41
CA GLY A 277 -6.40 -1.58 18.45
C GLY A 277 -7.80 -1.48 19.06
N MET A 278 -8.73 -0.78 18.41
CA MET A 278 -10.11 -0.68 18.89
C MET A 278 -10.87 -1.98 18.66
N ILE A 279 -11.78 -2.25 19.55
CA ILE A 279 -12.65 -3.41 19.55
C ILE A 279 -13.88 -3.07 18.71
N PHE A 280 -14.20 -3.92 17.75
CA PHE A 280 -15.42 -3.79 16.97
C PHE A 280 -16.56 -4.55 17.64
N ALA A 281 -17.67 -3.87 17.89
CA ALA A 281 -18.80 -4.38 18.66
C ALA A 281 -20.11 -4.21 17.86
N PRO A 282 -20.48 -5.16 17.00
CA PRO A 282 -21.73 -5.15 16.26
C PRO A 282 -22.89 -5.71 17.09
N PHE A 283 -24.07 -5.13 16.92
CA PHE A 283 -25.34 -5.70 17.34
C PHE A 283 -26.01 -6.36 16.14
N VAL A 284 -26.26 -7.66 16.23
CA VAL A 284 -26.75 -8.46 15.12
C VAL A 284 -28.06 -9.16 15.50
N GLY A 285 -28.97 -9.27 14.56
CA GLY A 285 -30.17 -10.09 14.69
C GLY A 285 -30.34 -11.03 13.52
N VAL A 286 -31.47 -11.72 13.49
CA VAL A 286 -31.82 -12.67 12.43
C VAL A 286 -33.23 -12.33 11.93
N ASN A 287 -33.40 -12.26 10.63
CA ASN A 287 -34.72 -12.05 10.02
C ASN A 287 -35.51 -13.36 9.87
N ASN A 288 -36.75 -13.29 9.41
CA ASN A 288 -37.63 -14.45 9.20
C ASN A 288 -37.09 -15.51 8.21
N HIS A 289 -36.09 -15.17 7.41
CA HIS A 289 -35.42 -16.06 6.45
C HIS A 289 -34.14 -16.68 7.01
N GLY A 290 -33.84 -16.48 8.32
CA GLY A 290 -32.60 -16.96 8.91
C GLY A 290 -31.35 -16.18 8.50
N GLN A 291 -31.52 -15.01 7.84
CA GLN A 291 -30.38 -14.18 7.42
C GLN A 291 -29.99 -13.21 8.53
N LYS A 292 -28.68 -13.06 8.71
CA LYS A 292 -28.12 -12.09 9.65
C LYS A 292 -28.39 -10.67 9.20
N THR A 293 -28.72 -9.81 10.13
CA THR A 293 -28.92 -8.39 9.93
C THR A 293 -28.21 -7.61 11.01
N VAL A 294 -27.50 -6.56 10.64
CA VAL A 294 -26.80 -5.69 11.59
C VAL A 294 -27.75 -4.59 12.02
N PHE A 295 -27.93 -4.43 13.32
CA PHE A 295 -28.77 -3.37 13.89
C PHE A 295 -27.96 -2.13 14.19
N ALA A 296 -26.79 -2.25 14.81
CA ALA A 296 -25.89 -1.15 15.13
C ALA A 296 -24.45 -1.64 15.14
N CYS A 297 -23.52 -0.70 15.07
CA CYS A 297 -22.08 -0.97 15.20
C CYS A 297 -21.44 0.01 16.17
N ALA A 298 -20.35 -0.45 16.80
CA ALA A 298 -19.51 0.43 17.60
C ALA A 298 -18.02 0.06 17.50
N PHE A 299 -17.18 1.02 17.86
CA PHE A 299 -15.79 0.82 18.23
C PHE A 299 -15.58 1.27 19.66
N LEU A 300 -14.86 0.46 20.44
CA LEU A 300 -14.51 0.73 21.83
C LEU A 300 -12.99 0.64 21.99
N SER A 301 -12.41 1.44 22.88
CA SER A 301 -10.99 1.35 23.24
C SER A 301 -10.69 0.15 24.15
N ASP A 302 -11.68 -0.26 24.95
CA ASP A 302 -11.58 -1.35 25.93
C ASP A 302 -12.96 -2.00 26.16
N GLU A 303 -12.96 -3.15 26.87
CA GLU A 303 -14.17 -3.90 27.26
C GLU A 303 -14.47 -3.76 28.76
N THR A 304 -14.17 -2.63 29.33
CA THR A 304 -14.58 -2.39 30.72
C THR A 304 -16.11 -2.35 30.86
N THR A 305 -16.60 -2.65 32.06
CA THR A 305 -18.04 -2.54 32.35
C THR A 305 -18.59 -1.16 32.01
N ASN A 306 -17.81 -0.09 32.22
CA ASN A 306 -18.22 1.29 31.92
C ASN A 306 -18.35 1.55 30.40
N SER A 307 -17.37 1.08 29.61
CA SER A 307 -17.41 1.22 28.14
C SER A 307 -18.58 0.45 27.55
N LEU A 308 -18.82 -0.76 28.03
CA LEU A 308 -19.96 -1.59 27.62
C LEU A 308 -21.30 -0.99 28.06
N LEU A 309 -21.39 -0.44 29.28
CA LEU A 309 -22.56 0.23 29.77
C LEU A 309 -22.90 1.46 28.89
N TRP A 310 -21.90 2.30 28.59
CA TRP A 310 -22.04 3.41 27.68
C TRP A 310 -22.60 2.94 26.32
N LEU A 311 -22.03 1.89 25.76
CA LEU A 311 -22.47 1.34 24.48
C LEU A 311 -23.93 0.89 24.50
N PHE A 312 -24.34 0.13 25.51
CA PHE A 312 -25.71 -0.36 25.65
C PHE A 312 -26.71 0.78 25.86
N GLU A 313 -26.31 1.85 26.56
CA GLU A 313 -27.13 3.05 26.68
C GLU A 313 -27.32 3.79 25.36
N GLN A 314 -26.24 3.92 24.53
CA GLN A 314 -26.37 4.50 23.20
C GLN A 314 -27.29 3.66 22.31
N PHE A 315 -27.15 2.34 22.36
CA PHE A 315 -28.00 1.42 21.63
C PHE A 315 -29.47 1.59 22.02
N LYS A 316 -29.77 1.61 23.32
CA LYS A 316 -31.14 1.81 23.86
C LYS A 316 -31.76 3.15 23.43
N LYS A 317 -30.95 4.24 23.42
CA LYS A 317 -31.39 5.57 22.99
C LYS A 317 -31.67 5.63 21.50
N ALA A 318 -30.87 4.92 20.69
CA ALA A 318 -30.93 4.99 19.23
C ALA A 318 -32.03 4.08 18.65
N MET A 319 -32.39 2.98 19.30
CA MET A 319 -33.31 2.01 18.74
C MET A 319 -34.78 2.36 18.95
N PRO A 320 -35.60 2.34 17.88
CA PRO A 320 -37.04 2.49 18.00
C PRO A 320 -37.64 1.23 18.67
N GLY A 321 -38.66 1.41 19.52
CA GLY A 321 -39.32 0.30 20.19
C GLY A 321 -38.69 -0.17 21.50
N GLY A 322 -37.55 0.43 21.89
CA GLY A 322 -36.95 0.20 23.20
C GLY A 322 -36.01 -0.99 23.27
N SER A 323 -35.91 -1.62 24.46
CA SER A 323 -34.98 -2.70 24.74
C SER A 323 -35.39 -4.00 24.07
N PRO A 324 -34.43 -4.86 23.65
CA PRO A 324 -34.72 -6.22 23.18
C PRO A 324 -35.31 -7.07 24.32
N LYS A 325 -35.97 -8.17 24.00
CA LYS A 325 -36.42 -9.16 24.98
C LYS A 325 -35.30 -10.05 25.49
N MET A 326 -34.32 -10.31 24.62
CA MET A 326 -33.16 -11.15 24.91
C MET A 326 -31.90 -10.60 24.26
N ILE A 327 -30.79 -10.66 25.01
CA ILE A 327 -29.44 -10.47 24.46
C ILE A 327 -28.65 -11.76 24.60
N ILE A 328 -28.09 -12.24 23.51
CA ILE A 328 -27.18 -13.39 23.45
C ILE A 328 -25.75 -12.83 23.37
N THR A 329 -24.89 -13.26 24.30
CA THR A 329 -23.50 -12.80 24.38
C THR A 329 -22.58 -13.92 24.84
N ASP A 330 -21.28 -13.71 24.82
CA ASP A 330 -20.28 -14.61 25.40
C ASP A 330 -20.25 -14.57 26.93
N GLN A 331 -19.35 -15.35 27.56
CA GLN A 331 -19.25 -15.50 29.01
C GLN A 331 -18.42 -14.42 29.70
N ASP A 332 -18.30 -13.21 29.13
CA ASP A 332 -17.53 -12.13 29.75
C ASP A 332 -18.26 -11.55 30.99
N PRO A 333 -17.61 -11.49 32.18
CA PRO A 333 -18.22 -10.96 33.40
C PRO A 333 -18.51 -9.46 33.36
N ALA A 334 -17.69 -8.65 32.64
CA ALA A 334 -17.88 -7.22 32.51
C ALA A 334 -19.11 -6.94 31.64
N MET A 335 -19.27 -7.72 30.57
CA MET A 335 -20.42 -7.67 29.68
C MET A 335 -21.72 -8.06 30.41
N THR A 336 -21.72 -9.12 31.14
CA THR A 336 -22.87 -9.55 31.94
C THR A 336 -23.31 -8.46 32.94
N LYS A 337 -22.37 -7.83 33.66
CA LYS A 337 -22.66 -6.70 34.54
C LYS A 337 -23.25 -5.51 33.82
N ALA A 338 -22.67 -5.13 32.67
CA ALA A 338 -23.14 -4.00 31.88
C ALA A 338 -24.57 -4.23 31.34
N ILE A 339 -24.86 -5.45 30.87
CA ILE A 339 -26.20 -5.81 30.37
C ILE A 339 -27.25 -5.69 31.48
N VAL A 340 -27.00 -6.27 32.67
CA VAL A 340 -27.92 -6.21 33.80
C VAL A 340 -28.20 -4.76 34.23
N GLN A 341 -27.18 -3.89 34.19
CA GLN A 341 -27.35 -2.48 34.53
C GLN A 341 -28.13 -1.69 33.46
N ALA A 342 -27.79 -1.88 32.16
CA ALA A 342 -28.45 -1.16 31.06
C ALA A 342 -29.89 -1.64 30.83
N PHE A 343 -30.15 -2.94 31.06
CA PHE A 343 -31.38 -3.60 30.70
C PHE A 343 -31.90 -4.50 31.84
N PRO A 344 -32.41 -3.94 32.94
CA PRO A 344 -32.76 -4.72 34.14
C PRO A 344 -33.88 -5.74 33.94
N ASN A 345 -34.68 -5.63 32.86
CA ASN A 345 -35.84 -6.49 32.60
C ASN A 345 -35.68 -7.44 31.42
N ILE A 346 -34.45 -7.68 30.93
CA ILE A 346 -34.24 -8.56 29.79
C ILE A 346 -33.64 -9.91 30.20
N ILE A 347 -33.76 -10.88 29.30
CA ILE A 347 -33.11 -12.19 29.46
C ILE A 347 -31.70 -12.07 28.83
N ALA A 348 -30.66 -12.09 29.67
CA ALA A 348 -29.29 -12.28 29.20
C ALA A 348 -29.02 -13.78 29.05
N TYR A 349 -28.84 -14.25 27.83
CA TYR A 349 -28.52 -15.64 27.53
C TYR A 349 -27.05 -15.80 27.16
N VAL A 350 -26.36 -16.61 27.95
CA VAL A 350 -24.95 -16.98 27.69
C VAL A 350 -24.94 -18.45 27.29
N PRO A 351 -24.65 -18.78 26.01
CA PRO A 351 -24.63 -20.15 25.55
C PRO A 351 -23.47 -20.92 26.22
N PRO A 352 -23.66 -22.21 26.61
CA PRO A 352 -22.57 -23.03 27.11
C PRO A 352 -21.49 -23.19 26.03
N LEU A 353 -20.22 -23.10 26.47
CA LEU A 353 -19.03 -23.19 25.62
C LEU A 353 -19.07 -24.39 24.66
N ARG A 354 -19.41 -24.20 23.40
CA ARG A 354 -18.94 -24.84 22.18
C ARG A 354 -19.90 -24.56 21.01
N GLY A 355 -19.48 -23.77 20.07
CA GLY A 355 -19.93 -23.95 18.66
C GLY A 355 -21.01 -23.04 18.09
N VAL A 356 -21.48 -22.00 18.78
CA VAL A 356 -22.52 -21.10 18.20
C VAL A 356 -21.90 -19.99 17.35
N PHE A 357 -20.76 -19.45 17.72
CA PHE A 357 -20.14 -18.29 17.02
C PHE A 357 -19.30 -18.65 15.78
N SER A 358 -18.86 -19.89 15.62
CA SER A 358 -18.10 -20.31 14.44
C SER A 358 -18.96 -20.54 13.17
N ARG A 359 -20.28 -20.49 13.30
CA ARG A 359 -21.25 -20.64 12.20
C ARG A 359 -22.25 -19.49 12.08
N LEU A 360 -22.16 -18.52 12.96
CA LEU A 360 -22.79 -17.21 12.83
C LEU A 360 -21.81 -16.21 12.20
#